data_12bfc28e9014d744bacc9563e1793783
#
_entry.id   12bfc28e9014d744bacc9563e1793783
#
_cell.length_a   1.000
_cell.length_b   1.000
_cell.length_c   1.000
_cell.angle_alpha   90.00
_cell.angle_beta   90.00
_cell.angle_gamma   90.00
#
_symmetry.space_group_name_H-M   'P 1'
#
loop_
_entity.id
_entity.type
_entity.pdbx_description
1 polymer ?
#
loop_
_entity_poly.entity_id
_entity_poly.type
_entity_poly.pdbx_seq_one_letter_code
_entity_poly.pdbx_strand_id
1 'polypeptide(L)' 'MEYDDLLNMGTELGYQLMFSGAEIYRVEESVYRLLTAYGLQPQVFAIPNCLIVSLNTPQGHPITRMRRIPSHGTLSLIHI' A
#
# COMPACT_ATOMS: atom_id res chain seq x y z
N MET A 1 0.13 18.40 -6.44
CA MET A 1 0.87 17.12 -6.43
C MET A 1 0.23 16.16 -7.39
N GLU A 2 1.02 15.47 -8.15
CA GLU A 2 0.50 14.54 -9.14
C GLU A 2 -0.09 13.31 -8.49
N TYR A 3 -1.04 12.71 -9.17
CA TYR A 3 -1.63 11.49 -8.65
C TYR A 3 -0.60 10.36 -8.51
N ASP A 4 0.34 10.30 -9.45
CA ASP A 4 1.41 9.31 -9.36
C ASP A 4 2.24 9.49 -8.10
N ASP A 5 2.53 10.74 -7.74
CA ASP A 5 3.32 11.00 -6.54
C ASP A 5 2.55 10.63 -5.29
N LEU A 6 1.25 10.93 -5.28
CA LEU A 6 0.42 10.58 -4.13
C LEU A 6 0.30 9.06 -4.00
N LEU A 7 0.14 8.39 -5.13
CA LEU A 7 0.04 6.95 -5.13
C LEU A 7 1.34 6.32 -4.66
N ASN A 8 2.48 6.86 -5.10
CA ASN A 8 3.78 6.38 -4.64
C ASN A 8 3.95 6.59 -3.15
N MET A 9 3.50 7.74 -2.64
CA MET A 9 3.61 8.03 -1.22
C MET A 9 2.79 7.06 -0.40
N GLY A 10 1.56 6.80 -0.83
CA GLY A 10 0.70 5.86 -0.12
C GLY A 10 1.25 4.45 -0.17
N THR A 11 1.77 4.05 -1.34
CA THR A 11 2.33 2.72 -1.50
C THR A 11 3.57 2.55 -0.64
N GLU A 12 4.40 3.59 -0.56
CA GLU A 12 5.59 3.54 0.26
C GLU A 12 5.25 3.45 1.75
N LEU A 13 4.23 4.19 2.19
CA LEU A 13 3.80 4.09 3.57
C LEU A 13 3.36 2.66 3.89
N GLY A 14 2.54 2.09 3.01
CA GLY A 14 2.09 0.72 3.22
C GLY A 14 3.24 -0.27 3.23
N TYR A 15 4.21 -0.08 2.33
CA TYR A 15 5.37 -0.94 2.26
C TYR A 15 6.14 -0.90 3.59
N GLN A 16 6.39 0.30 4.11
CA GLN A 16 7.14 0.43 5.36
C GLN A 16 6.40 -0.20 6.52
N LEU A 17 5.08 -0.03 6.57
CA LEU A 17 4.29 -0.64 7.61
C LEU A 17 4.33 -2.17 7.53
N MET A 18 4.19 -2.70 6.34
CA MET A 18 4.22 -4.15 6.17
C MET A 18 5.59 -4.71 6.49
N PHE A 19 6.62 -4.00 6.06
CA PHE A 19 7.99 -4.44 6.33
C PHE A 19 8.28 -4.42 7.83
N SER A 20 7.63 -3.52 8.56
CA SER A 20 7.80 -3.43 10.01
C SER A 20 6.96 -4.43 10.79
N GLY A 21 6.12 -5.19 10.10
CA GLY A 21 5.31 -6.19 10.78
C GLY A 21 3.95 -5.71 11.22
N ALA A 22 3.47 -4.60 10.70
CA ALA A 22 2.14 -4.12 11.05
C ALA A 22 1.09 -5.09 10.54
N GLU A 23 -0.05 -5.12 11.22
CA GLU A 23 -1.13 -5.99 10.82
C GLU A 23 -1.76 -5.49 9.53
N ILE A 24 -2.23 -6.44 8.71
CA ILE A 24 -2.75 -6.12 7.39
C ILE A 24 -3.83 -5.04 7.43
N TYR A 25 -4.78 -5.16 8.36
CA TYR A 25 -5.85 -4.19 8.39
C TYR A 25 -5.35 -2.79 8.76
N ARG A 26 -4.27 -2.71 9.53
CA ARG A 26 -3.70 -1.41 9.87
C ARG A 26 -3.03 -0.79 8.66
N VAL A 27 -2.38 -1.62 7.84
CA VAL A 27 -1.75 -1.14 6.63
C VAL A 27 -2.81 -0.56 5.70
N GLU A 28 -3.89 -1.32 5.49
CA GLU A 28 -4.94 -0.86 4.60
C GLU A 28 -5.56 0.44 5.11
N GLU A 29 -5.85 0.50 6.39
CA GLU A 29 -6.46 1.68 6.96
C GLU A 29 -5.55 2.89 6.89
N SER A 30 -4.27 2.71 7.18
CA SER A 30 -3.32 3.83 7.18
C SER A 30 -3.17 4.41 5.78
N VAL A 31 -3.03 3.56 4.78
CA VAL A 31 -2.89 4.02 3.40
C VAL A 31 -4.18 4.69 2.95
N TYR A 32 -5.31 4.10 3.29
CA TYR A 32 -6.61 4.66 2.94
C TYR A 32 -6.77 6.06 3.53
N ARG A 33 -6.44 6.23 4.80
CA ARG A 33 -6.57 7.52 5.47
C ARG A 33 -5.65 8.57 4.85
N LEU A 34 -4.42 8.16 4.55
CA LEU A 34 -3.48 9.10 3.96
C LEU A 34 -4.01 9.62 2.63
N LEU A 35 -4.42 8.73 1.75
CA LEU A 35 -4.85 9.14 0.43
C LEU A 35 -6.19 9.87 0.45
N THR A 36 -7.07 9.47 1.37
CA THR A 36 -8.35 10.14 1.52
C THR A 36 -8.16 11.57 2.01
N ALA A 37 -7.14 11.80 2.83
CA ALA A 37 -6.85 13.15 3.33
C ALA A 37 -6.50 14.11 2.19
N TYR A 38 -6.06 13.59 1.06
CA TYR A 38 -5.77 14.42 -0.11
C TYR A 38 -6.96 14.49 -1.07
N GLY A 39 -8.13 14.05 -0.61
CA GLY A 39 -9.33 14.14 -1.42
C GLY A 39 -9.46 13.04 -2.45
N LEU A 40 -8.68 11.98 -2.31
CA LEU A 40 -8.71 10.89 -3.28
C LEU A 40 -9.66 9.79 -2.83
N GLN A 41 -9.98 8.90 -3.74
CA GLN A 41 -10.82 7.75 -3.45
C GLN A 41 -10.00 6.49 -3.73
N PRO A 42 -9.21 6.06 -2.76
CA PRO A 42 -8.34 4.92 -2.98
C PRO A 42 -9.03 3.60 -2.69
N GLN A 43 -8.54 2.56 -3.31
CA GLN A 43 -8.85 1.20 -2.92
C GLN A 43 -7.54 0.55 -2.55
N VAL A 44 -7.46 0.02 -1.35
CA VAL A 44 -6.22 -0.54 -0.84
C VAL A 44 -6.44 -2.00 -0.52
N PHE A 45 -5.59 -2.84 -1.05
CA PHE A 45 -5.68 -4.27 -0.82
C PHE A 45 -4.31 -4.77 -0.42
N ALA A 46 -4.22 -5.38 0.76
CA ALA A 46 -2.95 -5.88 1.26
C ALA A 46 -3.07 -7.35 1.62
N ILE A 47 -2.12 -8.11 1.15
CA ILE A 47 -1.95 -9.50 1.58
C ILE A 47 -0.51 -9.60 2.09
N PRO A 48 -0.15 -10.70 2.76
CA PRO A 48 1.11 -10.71 3.52
C PRO A 48 2.36 -10.33 2.74
N ASN A 49 2.40 -10.51 1.45
CA ASN A 49 3.60 -10.19 0.70
C ASN A 49 3.34 -9.28 -0.50
N CYS A 50 2.21 -8.60 -0.52
CA CYS A 50 1.91 -7.74 -1.65
C CYS A 50 0.94 -6.64 -1.25
N LEU A 51 1.18 -5.45 -1.74
CA LEU A 51 0.30 -4.31 -1.49
C LEU A 51 -0.17 -3.78 -2.84
N ILE A 52 -1.47 -3.60 -2.98
CA ILE A 52 -2.04 -3.04 -4.20
C ILE A 52 -2.86 -1.81 -3.82
N VAL A 53 -2.58 -0.70 -4.46
CA VAL A 53 -3.30 0.54 -4.21
C VAL A 53 -3.79 1.08 -5.53
N SER A 54 -5.07 1.42 -5.60
CA SER A 54 -5.67 1.95 -6.81
C SER A 54 -6.37 3.26 -6.49
N LEU A 55 -6.24 4.21 -7.39
CA LEU A 55 -6.91 5.50 -7.27
C LEU A 55 -7.78 5.72 -8.47
N ASN A 56 -8.96 6.32 -8.25
CA ASN A 56 -9.77 6.78 -9.35
C ASN A 56 -9.46 8.25 -9.57
N THR A 57 -9.05 8.59 -10.78
CA THR A 57 -8.75 9.98 -11.10
C THR A 57 -10.04 10.67 -11.51
N PRO A 58 -10.06 12.01 -11.48
CA PRO A 58 -11.23 12.76 -11.93
C PRO A 58 -11.61 12.49 -13.38
N GLN A 59 -10.66 12.02 -14.18
CA GLN A 59 -10.95 11.69 -15.56
C GLN A 59 -11.58 10.32 -15.71
N GLY A 60 -11.75 9.59 -14.61
CA GLY A 60 -12.36 8.29 -14.65
C GLY A 60 -11.42 7.16 -14.97
N HIS A 61 -10.13 7.43 -15.05
CA HIS A 61 -9.14 6.40 -15.33
C HIS A 61 -8.48 5.97 -14.04
N PRO A 62 -8.62 4.70 -13.65
CA PRO A 62 -7.96 4.24 -12.42
C PRO A 62 -6.47 4.11 -12.67
N ILE A 63 -5.70 4.43 -11.64
CA ILE A 63 -4.26 4.19 -11.64
C ILE A 63 -4.00 3.21 -10.52
N THR A 64 -3.25 2.16 -10.81
CA THR A 64 -2.99 1.11 -9.83
C THR A 64 -1.50 0.91 -9.67
N ARG A 65 -1.08 0.71 -8.45
CA ARG A 65 0.31 0.45 -8.13
C ARG A 65 0.39 -0.81 -7.28
N MET A 66 1.29 -1.70 -7.61
CA MET A 66 1.50 -2.90 -6.84
C MET A 66 2.91 -2.89 -6.30
N ARG A 67 3.06 -3.26 -5.04
CA ARG A 67 4.38 -3.33 -4.43
C ARG A 67 4.54 -4.68 -3.77
N ARG A 68 5.57 -5.40 -4.17
CA ARG A 68 5.87 -6.68 -3.55
C ARG A 68 6.66 -6.41 -2.27
N ILE A 69 6.31 -7.13 -1.21
CA ILE A 69 6.96 -6.97 0.09
C ILE A 69 7.81 -8.19 0.33
N PRO A 70 9.13 -8.03 0.47
CA PRO A 70 9.97 -9.18 0.75
C PRO A 70 9.59 -9.81 2.09
N SER A 71 9.69 -11.09 2.15
CA SER A 71 9.32 -11.81 3.34
C SER A 71 10.45 -11.78 4.34
N HIS A 72 10.12 -11.36 5.55
CA HIS A 72 11.11 -11.39 6.56
C HIS A 72 11.25 -12.76 7.02
N GLY A 73 10.27 -13.41 6.86
CA GLY A 73 10.19 -14.69 7.39
C GLY A 73 11.13 -15.61 6.83
N THR A 74 11.68 -15.19 5.78
CA THR A 74 12.66 -16.01 5.30
C THR A 74 13.58 -16.26 6.35
N LEU A 75 13.60 -15.46 7.20
CA LEU A 75 14.43 -15.67 8.21
C LEU A 75 14.00 -16.80 8.77
N SER A 76 13.06 -16.85 8.60
CA SER A 76 12.68 -17.91 9.18
C SER A 76 12.93 -19.02 8.53
N LEU A 77 13.23 -18.92 7.83
CA LEU A 77 13.45 -19.88 7.49
C LEU A 77 14.16 -20.56 8.00
N ILE A 78 14.18 -20.07 8.40
CA ILE A 78 14.74 -20.60 8.91
C ILE A 78 14.49 -21.47 9.59
N HIS A 79 14.11 -21.52 9.63
CA HIS A 79 14.02 -22.30 10.11
C HIS A 79 13.85 -23.28 9.86
N ILE A 80 13.88 -23.19 9.55
CA ILE A 80 13.84 -24.08 9.17
C ILE A 80 14.30 -24.84 9.18
#